data_d40ffc8ba5a3d14414a9d44f9ceff9aa
#
_entry.id   d40ffc8ba5a3d14414a9d44f9ceff9aa
#
_cell.length_a   1.000
_cell.length_b   1.000
_cell.length_c   1.000
_cell.angle_alpha   90.00
_cell.angle_beta   90.00
_cell.angle_gamma   90.00
#
_symmetry.space_group_name_H-M   'P 1'
#
loop_
_entity.id
_entity.type
_entity.pdbx_description
1 polymer ?
#
loop_
_entity_poly.entity_id
_entity_poly.type
_entity_poly.pdbx_seq_one_letter_code
_entity_poly.pdbx_strand_id
1 'polypeptide(L)'
;PNGKVDRKALPAPDADALVTHAYEAPQGPVEEVLAGIWQELLGVERVGRHDSFFDLGGHSLLAVQLIGRMRRELGQEVALKDFFGAPTIAEAAGSLAQADESLTAPIDAADRTKKLALSWAQQRLWFLEQLEDLGSAYHISGVFRLQGELDRGALQRSLDVILARHEVLRTVFVRNEGGEAVQRILPAQPFALQYCDLSTLGQQELEQARKAQEEETLHRPFDLTQDILIRASLVKLEEKEYILNLCMHHIVSDGWSMGVLTRELGALYEAFSRGQENPLPALPIQYVDYAQWQRQWLSGERLERQVAF
;
A
#
# COMPACT_ATOMS: atom_id res chain seq x y z
N PRO A 1 -26.15 -24.03 -16.59
CA PRO A 1 -26.17 -24.94 -17.72
C PRO A 1 -24.81 -25.59 -18.03
N ASN A 2 -23.69 -25.16 -17.41
CA ASN A 2 -22.35 -25.67 -17.73
C ASN A 2 -21.73 -26.56 -16.64
N GLY A 3 -22.50 -27.06 -15.68
CA GLY A 3 -22.01 -27.93 -14.60
C GLY A 3 -21.00 -27.26 -13.63
N LYS A 4 -20.83 -25.93 -13.69
CA LYS A 4 -19.99 -25.16 -12.76
C LYS A 4 -20.85 -24.50 -11.69
N VAL A 5 -20.35 -24.46 -10.46
CA VAL A 5 -20.99 -23.78 -9.34
C VAL A 5 -21.13 -22.29 -9.67
N ASP A 6 -22.35 -21.77 -9.65
CA ASP A 6 -22.60 -20.33 -9.78
C ASP A 6 -22.28 -19.64 -8.46
N ARG A 7 -21.06 -19.13 -8.35
CA ARG A 7 -20.58 -18.42 -7.15
C ARG A 7 -21.35 -17.12 -6.87
N LYS A 8 -22.01 -16.52 -7.88
CA LYS A 8 -22.79 -15.30 -7.71
C LYS A 8 -24.18 -15.54 -7.12
N ALA A 9 -24.68 -16.79 -7.25
CA ALA A 9 -25.96 -17.22 -6.71
C ALA A 9 -25.84 -17.76 -5.27
N LEU A 10 -24.63 -17.89 -4.72
CA LEU A 10 -24.45 -18.29 -3.33
C LEU A 10 -24.93 -17.14 -2.42
N PRO A 11 -25.77 -17.45 -1.38
CA PRO A 11 -26.11 -16.45 -0.38
C PRO A 11 -24.85 -15.94 0.32
N ALA A 12 -24.83 -14.67 0.73
CA ALA A 12 -23.79 -14.17 1.60
C ALA A 12 -23.72 -15.05 2.86
N PRO A 13 -22.50 -15.42 3.34
CA PRO A 13 -22.39 -16.17 4.59
C PRO A 13 -23.05 -15.38 5.72
N ASP A 14 -23.93 -16.04 6.49
CA ASP A 14 -24.44 -15.47 7.73
C ASP A 14 -23.27 -15.30 8.71
N ALA A 15 -23.26 -14.21 9.47
CA ALA A 15 -22.24 -13.97 10.49
C ALA A 15 -22.13 -15.16 11.49
N ASP A 16 -23.24 -15.83 11.76
CA ASP A 16 -23.30 -17.03 12.60
C ASP A 16 -22.71 -18.30 11.93
N ALA A 17 -22.59 -18.33 10.62
CA ALA A 17 -22.00 -19.46 9.90
C ALA A 17 -20.46 -19.48 9.98
N LEU A 18 -19.83 -18.41 10.43
CA LEU A 18 -18.38 -18.29 10.62
C LEU A 18 -17.92 -18.76 12.02
N VAL A 19 -18.83 -19.01 12.95
CA VAL A 19 -18.50 -19.45 14.32
C VAL A 19 -18.42 -20.98 14.35
N THR A 20 -17.21 -21.51 14.26
CA THR A 20 -16.96 -22.97 14.34
C THR A 20 -16.80 -23.48 15.78
N HIS A 21 -16.63 -22.59 16.76
CA HIS A 21 -16.46 -22.93 18.17
C HIS A 21 -17.38 -22.10 19.06
N ALA A 22 -17.75 -22.68 20.24
CA ALA A 22 -18.44 -21.90 21.29
C ALA A 22 -17.55 -20.73 21.71
N TYR A 23 -18.12 -19.52 21.76
CA TYR A 23 -17.38 -18.34 22.17
C TYR A 23 -16.74 -18.51 23.55
N GLU A 24 -15.44 -18.36 23.61
CA GLU A 24 -14.66 -18.25 24.84
C GLU A 24 -13.92 -16.93 24.83
N ALA A 25 -14.08 -16.13 25.90
CA ALA A 25 -13.48 -14.82 25.99
C ALA A 25 -11.94 -14.92 26.07
N PRO A 26 -11.21 -13.91 25.53
CA PRO A 26 -9.78 -13.76 25.72
C PRO A 26 -9.38 -13.80 27.20
N GLN A 27 -8.25 -14.43 27.52
CA GLN A 27 -7.77 -14.64 28.88
C GLN A 27 -6.46 -13.88 29.12
N GLY A 28 -6.49 -12.95 30.04
CA GLY A 28 -5.34 -12.16 30.44
C GLY A 28 -4.99 -11.03 29.46
N PRO A 29 -4.03 -10.15 29.85
CA PRO A 29 -3.79 -8.89 29.17
C PRO A 29 -3.27 -9.05 27.73
N VAL A 30 -2.52 -10.10 27.43
CA VAL A 30 -1.98 -10.34 26.08
C VAL A 30 -3.10 -10.73 25.12
N GLU A 31 -3.96 -11.69 25.50
CA GLU A 31 -5.07 -12.12 24.64
C GLU A 31 -6.11 -10.99 24.47
N GLU A 32 -6.32 -10.15 25.48
CA GLU A 32 -7.22 -8.99 25.38
C GLU A 32 -6.72 -7.96 24.38
N VAL A 33 -5.41 -7.65 24.39
CA VAL A 33 -4.78 -6.76 23.40
C VAL A 33 -4.87 -7.37 22.00
N LEU A 34 -4.58 -8.66 21.86
CA LEU A 34 -4.70 -9.36 20.58
C LEU A 34 -6.13 -9.32 20.03
N ALA A 35 -7.13 -9.56 20.89
CA ALA A 35 -8.53 -9.51 20.51
C ALA A 35 -8.94 -8.12 20.01
N GLY A 36 -8.49 -7.05 20.68
CA GLY A 36 -8.72 -5.68 20.25
C GLY A 36 -8.12 -5.41 18.86
N ILE A 37 -6.88 -5.83 18.63
CA ILE A 37 -6.22 -5.69 17.33
C ILE A 37 -6.99 -6.44 16.24
N TRP A 38 -7.45 -7.68 16.52
CA TRP A 38 -8.19 -8.48 15.55
C TRP A 38 -9.55 -7.86 15.21
N GLN A 39 -10.29 -7.39 16.22
CA GLN A 39 -11.58 -6.71 16.02
C GLN A 39 -11.45 -5.53 15.07
N GLU A 40 -10.42 -4.69 15.27
CA GLU A 40 -10.17 -3.53 14.42
C GLU A 40 -9.75 -3.93 12.99
N LEU A 41 -8.86 -4.93 12.86
CA LEU A 41 -8.35 -5.34 11.55
C LEU A 41 -9.39 -6.08 10.71
N LEU A 42 -10.23 -6.90 11.35
CA LEU A 42 -11.23 -7.73 10.69
C LEU A 42 -12.60 -7.03 10.59
N GLY A 43 -12.82 -5.95 11.35
CA GLY A 43 -14.10 -5.23 11.39
C GLY A 43 -15.21 -6.04 12.06
N VAL A 44 -14.88 -6.89 13.04
CA VAL A 44 -15.83 -7.74 13.77
C VAL A 44 -16.07 -7.22 15.17
N GLU A 45 -17.28 -7.40 15.70
CA GLU A 45 -17.66 -6.87 17.04
C GLU A 45 -16.94 -7.58 18.18
N ARG A 46 -16.65 -8.88 18.02
CA ARG A 46 -15.96 -9.68 19.05
C ARG A 46 -15.19 -10.84 18.43
N VAL A 47 -14.14 -11.27 19.11
CA VAL A 47 -13.31 -12.42 18.73
C VAL A 47 -13.14 -13.32 19.95
N GLY A 48 -13.40 -14.62 19.78
CA GLY A 48 -13.14 -15.65 20.78
C GLY A 48 -11.66 -16.06 20.75
N ARG A 49 -11.14 -16.55 21.88
CA ARG A 49 -9.73 -16.95 21.99
C ARG A 49 -9.31 -18.11 21.08
N HIS A 50 -10.29 -18.92 20.64
CA HIS A 50 -10.09 -20.06 19.76
C HIS A 50 -10.60 -19.83 18.34
N ASP A 51 -11.08 -18.63 18.03
CA ASP A 51 -11.47 -18.29 16.66
C ASP A 51 -10.24 -18.20 15.77
N SER A 52 -10.33 -18.79 14.57
CA SER A 52 -9.26 -18.67 13.57
C SER A 52 -9.32 -17.33 12.87
N PHE A 53 -8.16 -16.65 12.80
CA PHE A 53 -8.01 -15.38 12.09
C PHE A 53 -8.49 -15.46 10.64
N PHE A 54 -8.19 -16.58 9.98
CA PHE A 54 -8.52 -16.76 8.57
C PHE A 54 -10.01 -17.08 8.36
N ASP A 55 -10.62 -17.80 9.28
CA ASP A 55 -12.06 -18.12 9.23
C ASP A 55 -12.92 -16.86 9.47
N LEU A 56 -12.42 -15.92 10.25
CA LEU A 56 -13.04 -14.61 10.46
C LEU A 56 -12.81 -13.60 9.31
N GLY A 57 -12.23 -14.06 8.19
CA GLY A 57 -12.00 -13.23 7.01
C GLY A 57 -10.60 -12.61 6.91
N GLY A 58 -9.71 -12.97 7.82
CA GLY A 58 -8.30 -12.59 7.75
C GLY A 58 -7.62 -13.19 6.51
N HIS A 59 -6.64 -12.49 5.98
CA HIS A 59 -5.81 -12.96 4.87
C HIS A 59 -4.35 -12.57 5.12
N SER A 60 -3.44 -13.07 4.30
CA SER A 60 -1.99 -12.92 4.51
C SER A 60 -1.55 -11.48 4.77
N LEU A 61 -2.15 -10.51 4.06
CA LEU A 61 -1.80 -9.11 4.22
C LEU A 61 -2.27 -8.54 5.56
N LEU A 62 -3.46 -8.93 6.03
CA LEU A 62 -3.94 -8.56 7.38
C LEU A 62 -3.11 -9.26 8.47
N ALA A 63 -2.63 -10.50 8.23
CA ALA A 63 -1.73 -11.18 9.15
C ALA A 63 -0.40 -10.43 9.33
N VAL A 64 0.17 -9.87 8.27
CA VAL A 64 1.37 -9.01 8.36
C VAL A 64 1.11 -7.75 9.18
N GLN A 65 -0.06 -7.11 9.01
CA GLN A 65 -0.44 -5.97 9.83
C GLN A 65 -0.63 -6.33 11.30
N LEU A 66 -1.29 -7.45 11.55
CA LEU A 66 -1.47 -7.98 12.89
C LEU A 66 -0.11 -8.15 13.59
N ILE A 67 0.85 -8.83 12.96
CA ILE A 67 2.19 -9.03 13.50
C ILE A 67 2.89 -7.69 13.76
N GLY A 68 2.77 -6.74 12.83
CA GLY A 68 3.30 -5.39 13.01
C GLY A 68 2.68 -4.64 14.19
N ARG A 69 1.38 -4.82 14.44
CA ARG A 69 0.69 -4.24 15.61
C ARG A 69 1.07 -4.96 16.91
N MET A 70 1.15 -6.29 16.89
CA MET A 70 1.63 -7.08 18.03
C MET A 70 3.01 -6.61 18.48
N ARG A 71 3.95 -6.43 17.55
CA ARG A 71 5.27 -5.90 17.85
C ARG A 71 5.22 -4.50 18.49
N ARG A 72 4.38 -3.61 17.97
CA ARG A 72 4.27 -2.23 18.47
C ARG A 72 3.60 -2.14 19.85
N GLU A 73 2.57 -2.94 20.07
CA GLU A 73 1.72 -2.84 21.27
C GLU A 73 2.20 -3.75 22.40
N LEU A 74 2.81 -4.90 22.07
CA LEU A 74 3.29 -5.91 23.04
C LEU A 74 4.83 -5.98 23.13
N GLY A 75 5.56 -5.30 22.22
CA GLY A 75 7.02 -5.35 22.17
C GLY A 75 7.59 -6.69 21.70
N GLN A 76 6.76 -7.61 21.26
CA GLN A 76 7.12 -8.97 20.88
C GLN A 76 6.64 -9.28 19.46
N GLU A 77 7.31 -10.20 18.79
CA GLU A 77 7.02 -10.57 17.40
C GLU A 77 6.83 -12.08 17.28
N VAL A 78 5.76 -12.49 16.63
CA VAL A 78 5.55 -13.87 16.18
C VAL A 78 6.01 -13.96 14.72
N ALA A 79 6.77 -14.99 14.38
CA ALA A 79 7.15 -15.22 13.00
C ALA A 79 5.87 -15.52 12.16
N LEU A 80 5.78 -14.90 10.97
CA LEU A 80 4.61 -15.07 10.09
C LEU A 80 4.29 -16.56 9.83
N LYS A 81 5.31 -17.38 9.66
CA LYS A 81 5.18 -18.83 9.47
C LYS A 81 4.48 -19.49 10.66
N ASP A 82 4.85 -19.11 11.89
CA ASP A 82 4.31 -19.71 13.09
C ASP A 82 2.85 -19.28 13.31
N PHE A 83 2.52 -18.04 12.98
CA PHE A 83 1.14 -17.54 12.99
C PHE A 83 0.24 -18.25 11.97
N PHE A 84 0.76 -18.61 10.79
CA PHE A 84 0.00 -19.44 9.83
C PHE A 84 -0.29 -20.86 10.34
N GLY A 85 0.61 -21.40 11.15
CA GLY A 85 0.45 -22.72 11.75
C GLY A 85 -0.49 -22.75 12.98
N ALA A 86 -0.70 -21.60 13.62
CA ALA A 86 -1.43 -21.46 14.88
C ALA A 86 -2.20 -20.12 14.88
N PRO A 87 -3.27 -19.99 14.05
CA PRO A 87 -3.91 -18.72 13.75
C PRO A 87 -5.02 -18.32 14.73
N THR A 88 -4.95 -18.72 15.99
CA THR A 88 -5.90 -18.32 17.05
C THR A 88 -5.25 -17.36 18.05
N ILE A 89 -6.08 -16.61 18.79
CA ILE A 89 -5.59 -15.69 19.83
C ILE A 89 -4.79 -16.43 20.90
N ALA A 90 -5.31 -17.58 21.37
CA ALA A 90 -4.66 -18.38 22.41
C ALA A 90 -3.28 -18.90 21.97
N GLU A 91 -3.19 -19.41 20.74
CA GLU A 91 -1.93 -19.92 20.17
C GLU A 91 -0.94 -18.77 19.91
N ALA A 92 -1.40 -17.64 19.35
CA ALA A 92 -0.57 -16.47 19.13
C ALA A 92 0.00 -15.92 20.44
N ALA A 93 -0.81 -15.85 21.51
CA ALA A 93 -0.36 -15.46 22.86
C ALA A 93 0.67 -16.47 23.43
N GLY A 94 0.44 -17.77 23.22
CA GLY A 94 1.39 -18.82 23.59
C GLY A 94 2.72 -18.71 22.88
N SER A 95 2.70 -18.39 21.57
CA SER A 95 3.89 -18.15 20.75
C SER A 95 4.67 -16.92 21.19
N LEU A 96 3.96 -15.83 21.56
CA LEU A 96 4.58 -14.63 22.12
C LEU A 96 5.30 -14.91 23.43
N ALA A 97 4.72 -15.74 24.32
CA ALA A 97 5.34 -16.10 25.59
C ALA A 97 6.66 -16.90 25.42
N GLN A 98 6.89 -17.50 24.25
CA GLN A 98 8.09 -18.26 23.89
C GLN A 98 9.03 -17.50 22.96
N ALA A 99 8.61 -16.34 22.44
CA ALA A 99 9.41 -15.54 21.53
C ALA A 99 10.56 -14.86 22.30
N ASP A 100 11.79 -15.08 21.82
CA ASP A 100 12.93 -14.23 22.22
C ASP A 100 12.65 -12.79 21.78
N GLU A 101 13.24 -11.82 22.51
CA GLU A 101 13.18 -10.40 22.10
C GLU A 101 13.48 -10.26 20.62
N SER A 102 12.61 -9.50 19.91
CA SER A 102 12.68 -9.34 18.46
C SER A 102 14.11 -9.11 17.97
N LEU A 103 14.68 -10.10 17.26
CA LEU A 103 16.02 -10.06 16.68
C LEU A 103 16.13 -9.10 15.48
N THR A 104 15.03 -8.42 15.12
CA THR A 104 15.00 -7.46 14.02
C THR A 104 15.38 -6.07 14.52
N ALA A 105 16.56 -5.59 14.10
CA ALA A 105 16.97 -4.21 14.38
C ALA A 105 15.91 -3.21 13.91
N PRO A 106 15.67 -2.12 14.65
CA PRO A 106 14.76 -1.06 14.21
C PRO A 106 15.20 -0.49 12.86
N ILE A 107 14.24 0.03 12.10
CA ILE A 107 14.57 0.74 10.85
C ILE A 107 14.91 2.18 11.22
N ASP A 108 16.19 2.52 11.09
CA ASP A 108 16.70 3.86 11.33
C ASP A 108 16.63 4.70 10.05
N ALA A 109 16.53 6.02 10.20
CA ALA A 109 16.57 6.95 9.08
C ALA A 109 17.93 6.88 8.37
N ALA A 110 17.92 6.60 7.08
CA ALA A 110 19.13 6.56 6.26
C ALA A 110 19.68 7.97 6.01
N ASP A 111 21.00 8.09 5.91
CA ASP A 111 21.67 9.34 5.57
C ASP A 111 21.49 9.65 4.08
N ARG A 112 20.68 10.68 3.78
CA ARG A 112 20.35 11.13 2.41
C ARG A 112 21.55 11.69 1.64
N THR A 113 22.67 11.98 2.31
CA THR A 113 23.90 12.48 1.67
C THR A 113 24.76 11.35 1.12
N LYS A 114 24.49 10.09 1.53
CA LYS A 114 25.21 8.91 1.09
C LYS A 114 24.53 8.22 -0.09
N LYS A 115 25.23 7.23 -0.63
CA LYS A 115 24.67 6.32 -1.63
C LYS A 115 23.42 5.62 -1.08
N LEU A 116 22.30 5.79 -1.75
CA LEU A 116 21.03 5.14 -1.41
C LEU A 116 20.82 3.91 -2.30
N ALA A 117 21.01 2.73 -1.73
CA ALA A 117 20.82 1.49 -2.46
C ALA A 117 19.34 1.21 -2.74
N LEU A 118 19.04 0.50 -3.84
CA LEU A 118 17.72 -0.04 -4.11
C LEU A 118 17.38 -1.16 -3.12
N SER A 119 16.10 -1.31 -2.76
CA SER A 119 15.64 -2.56 -2.14
C SER A 119 15.81 -3.73 -3.13
N TRP A 120 15.75 -4.97 -2.65
CA TRP A 120 15.84 -6.14 -3.53
C TRP A 120 14.70 -6.18 -4.55
N ALA A 121 13.49 -5.78 -4.16
CA ALA A 121 12.34 -5.68 -5.06
C ALA A 121 12.57 -4.60 -6.13
N GLN A 122 13.04 -3.41 -5.73
CA GLN A 122 13.37 -2.33 -6.67
C GLN A 122 14.47 -2.75 -7.64
N GLN A 123 15.52 -3.41 -7.16
CA GLN A 123 16.62 -3.87 -8.01
C GLN A 123 16.14 -4.86 -9.06
N ARG A 124 15.25 -5.78 -8.69
CA ARG A 124 14.66 -6.74 -9.64
C ARG A 124 13.87 -6.01 -10.73
N LEU A 125 12.96 -5.08 -10.35
CA LEU A 125 12.15 -4.35 -11.31
C LEU A 125 13.01 -3.45 -12.19
N TRP A 126 13.98 -2.74 -11.61
CA TRP A 126 14.91 -1.90 -12.37
C TRP A 126 15.72 -2.71 -13.38
N PHE A 127 16.16 -3.93 -13.02
CA PHE A 127 16.87 -4.81 -13.94
C PHE A 127 15.99 -5.27 -15.11
N LEU A 128 14.73 -5.63 -14.85
CA LEU A 128 13.78 -6.04 -15.88
C LEU A 128 13.51 -4.91 -16.88
N GLU A 129 13.36 -3.68 -16.41
CA GLU A 129 13.20 -2.48 -17.25
C GLU A 129 14.44 -2.18 -18.15
N GLN A 130 15.62 -2.69 -17.77
CA GLN A 130 16.82 -2.55 -18.60
C GLN A 130 16.94 -3.63 -19.70
N LEU A 131 16.22 -4.75 -19.55
CA LEU A 131 16.31 -5.88 -20.49
C LEU A 131 15.31 -5.77 -21.64
N GLU A 132 14.12 -5.27 -21.37
CA GLU A 132 13.01 -5.25 -22.31
C GLU A 132 12.23 -3.94 -22.19
N ASP A 133 11.65 -3.47 -23.29
CA ASP A 133 10.66 -2.40 -23.25
C ASP A 133 9.34 -2.97 -22.74
N LEU A 134 9.11 -2.82 -21.43
CA LEU A 134 7.95 -3.39 -20.75
C LEU A 134 6.70 -2.50 -20.87
N GLY A 135 6.82 -1.32 -21.46
CA GLY A 135 5.71 -0.38 -21.64
C GLY A 135 4.97 -0.10 -20.32
N SER A 136 3.69 -0.46 -20.24
CA SER A 136 2.86 -0.27 -19.05
C SER A 136 2.68 -1.53 -18.19
N ALA A 137 3.46 -2.60 -18.40
CA ALA A 137 3.29 -3.88 -17.72
C ALA A 137 3.43 -3.80 -16.18
N TYR A 138 4.24 -2.85 -15.70
CA TYR A 138 4.44 -2.59 -14.27
C TYR A 138 3.72 -1.33 -13.78
N HIS A 139 2.64 -0.94 -14.43
CA HIS A 139 1.79 0.13 -13.95
C HIS A 139 0.74 -0.39 -12.98
N ILE A 140 0.52 0.34 -11.88
CA ILE A 140 -0.56 0.13 -10.94
C ILE A 140 -1.50 1.30 -11.09
N SER A 141 -2.70 1.02 -11.59
CA SER A 141 -3.67 2.03 -11.98
C SER A 141 -4.93 1.97 -11.13
N GLY A 142 -5.55 3.13 -10.91
CA GLY A 142 -6.86 3.28 -10.31
C GLY A 142 -7.69 4.31 -11.09
N VAL A 143 -8.95 3.99 -11.34
CA VAL A 143 -9.93 4.88 -11.97
C VAL A 143 -11.07 5.10 -10.98
N PHE A 144 -11.26 6.34 -10.57
CA PHE A 144 -12.24 6.71 -9.54
C PHE A 144 -13.28 7.66 -10.12
N ARG A 145 -14.56 7.29 -10.01
CA ARG A 145 -15.68 8.17 -10.35
C ARG A 145 -16.02 9.03 -9.14
N LEU A 146 -15.94 10.35 -9.31
CA LEU A 146 -16.26 11.32 -8.27
C LEU A 146 -17.58 12.00 -8.61
N GLN A 147 -18.48 12.09 -7.65
CA GLN A 147 -19.81 12.70 -7.82
C GLN A 147 -20.00 13.80 -6.79
N GLY A 148 -20.58 14.91 -7.22
CA GLY A 148 -20.85 16.09 -6.40
C GLY A 148 -19.98 17.28 -6.76
N GLU A 149 -20.06 18.33 -5.95
CA GLU A 149 -19.19 19.51 -6.08
C GLU A 149 -17.75 19.15 -5.73
N LEU A 150 -16.81 19.42 -6.62
CA LEU A 150 -15.41 19.13 -6.43
C LEU A 150 -14.60 20.42 -6.26
N ASP A 151 -13.91 20.55 -5.11
CA ASP A 151 -12.91 21.58 -4.92
C ASP A 151 -11.58 21.12 -5.54
N ARG A 152 -11.30 21.61 -6.75
CA ARG A 152 -10.08 21.29 -7.49
C ARG A 152 -8.82 21.80 -6.78
N GLY A 153 -8.91 22.93 -6.07
CA GLY A 153 -7.81 23.49 -5.30
C GLY A 153 -7.45 22.58 -4.10
N ALA A 154 -8.46 22.07 -3.40
CA ALA A 154 -8.25 21.10 -2.34
C ALA A 154 -7.66 19.79 -2.87
N LEU A 155 -8.14 19.27 -4.01
CA LEU A 155 -7.58 18.08 -4.64
C LEU A 155 -6.11 18.27 -5.05
N GLN A 156 -5.78 19.41 -5.69
CA GLN A 156 -4.41 19.73 -6.07
C GLN A 156 -3.49 19.79 -4.85
N ARG A 157 -3.88 20.52 -3.79
CA ARG A 157 -3.10 20.61 -2.54
C ARG A 157 -2.92 19.24 -1.88
N SER A 158 -3.92 18.37 -1.96
CA SER A 158 -3.83 17.02 -1.40
C SER A 158 -2.78 16.18 -2.13
N LEU A 159 -2.75 16.24 -3.46
CA LEU A 159 -1.73 15.56 -4.28
C LEU A 159 -0.34 16.15 -4.07
N ASP A 160 -0.22 17.47 -3.90
CA ASP A 160 1.06 18.14 -3.57
C ASP A 160 1.62 17.62 -2.24
N VAL A 161 0.76 17.52 -1.21
CA VAL A 161 1.16 17.00 0.10
C VAL A 161 1.57 15.53 0.01
N ILE A 162 0.84 14.69 -0.73
CA ILE A 162 1.18 13.28 -0.92
C ILE A 162 2.54 13.13 -1.59
N LEU A 163 2.80 13.87 -2.67
CA LEU A 163 4.08 13.83 -3.37
C LEU A 163 5.25 14.32 -2.49
N ALA A 164 5.03 15.36 -1.69
CA ALA A 164 6.03 15.85 -0.75
C ALA A 164 6.30 14.88 0.39
N ARG A 165 5.22 14.25 0.92
CA ARG A 165 5.23 13.33 2.05
C ARG A 165 5.96 12.02 1.78
N HIS A 166 5.70 11.41 0.62
CA HIS A 166 6.24 10.11 0.23
C HIS A 166 7.46 10.28 -0.68
N GLU A 167 8.66 10.22 -0.11
CA GLU A 167 9.92 10.34 -0.88
C GLU A 167 9.99 9.35 -2.04
N VAL A 168 9.47 8.14 -1.87
CA VAL A 168 9.50 7.10 -2.89
C VAL A 168 8.79 7.50 -4.19
N LEU A 169 7.72 8.31 -4.12
CA LEU A 169 6.98 8.78 -5.31
C LEU A 169 7.76 9.77 -6.18
N ARG A 170 8.74 10.46 -5.58
CA ARG A 170 9.66 11.40 -6.25
C ARG A 170 11.10 10.89 -6.29
N THR A 171 11.27 9.58 -6.20
CA THR A 171 12.56 8.89 -6.32
C THR A 171 12.75 8.41 -7.75
N VAL A 172 13.90 8.73 -8.33
CA VAL A 172 14.36 8.22 -9.62
C VAL A 172 15.50 7.22 -9.41
N PHE A 173 15.69 6.34 -10.38
CA PHE A 173 16.64 5.25 -10.31
C PHE A 173 17.71 5.44 -11.38
N VAL A 174 18.91 5.81 -10.94
CA VAL A 174 20.01 6.17 -11.85
C VAL A 174 21.24 5.29 -11.61
N ARG A 175 22.15 5.26 -12.58
CA ARG A 175 23.48 4.65 -12.38
C ARG A 175 24.42 5.69 -11.76
N ASN A 176 25.17 5.27 -10.73
CA ASN A 176 26.25 6.08 -10.19
C ASN A 176 27.52 5.96 -11.08
N GLU A 177 28.59 6.67 -10.73
CA GLU A 177 29.88 6.62 -11.44
C GLU A 177 30.48 5.20 -11.51
N GLY A 178 30.19 4.34 -10.53
CA GLY A 178 30.58 2.94 -10.49
C GLY A 178 29.67 2.00 -11.32
N GLY A 179 28.65 2.53 -12.02
CA GLY A 179 27.70 1.76 -12.83
C GLY A 179 26.60 1.07 -12.02
N GLU A 180 26.54 1.24 -10.70
CA GLU A 180 25.55 0.63 -9.83
C GLU A 180 24.25 1.45 -9.83
N ALA A 181 23.10 0.75 -9.78
CA ALA A 181 21.80 1.39 -9.60
C ALA A 181 21.67 1.99 -8.21
N VAL A 182 21.25 3.25 -8.13
CA VAL A 182 21.03 3.99 -6.89
C VAL A 182 19.70 4.76 -6.95
N GLN A 183 19.12 4.97 -5.78
CA GLN A 183 17.98 5.87 -5.60
C GLN A 183 18.47 7.31 -5.54
N ARG A 184 17.80 8.21 -6.23
CA ARG A 184 17.99 9.66 -6.11
C ARG A 184 16.64 10.31 -5.85
N ILE A 185 16.48 10.86 -4.65
CA ILE A 185 15.26 11.52 -4.22
C ILE A 185 15.28 12.95 -4.78
N LEU A 186 14.28 13.28 -5.59
CA LEU A 186 14.11 14.61 -6.14
C LEU A 186 13.52 15.57 -5.10
N PRO A 187 13.78 16.88 -5.19
CA PRO A 187 13.08 17.86 -4.37
C PRO A 187 11.56 17.77 -4.55
N ALA A 188 10.83 18.07 -3.49
CA ALA A 188 9.38 18.17 -3.58
C ALA A 188 9.02 19.33 -4.53
N GLN A 189 8.06 19.07 -5.42
CA GLN A 189 7.53 20.04 -6.39
C GLN A 189 6.01 19.88 -6.46
N PRO A 190 5.27 20.86 -6.95
CA PRO A 190 3.84 20.73 -7.17
C PRO A 190 3.53 19.52 -8.05
N PHE A 191 2.46 18.79 -7.69
CA PHE A 191 1.99 17.65 -8.47
C PHE A 191 1.40 18.13 -9.80
N ALA A 192 1.80 17.54 -10.91
CA ALA A 192 1.29 17.85 -12.24
C ALA A 192 -0.06 17.18 -12.51
N LEU A 193 -1.14 17.65 -11.83
CA LEU A 193 -2.50 17.15 -12.09
C LEU A 193 -2.97 17.67 -13.45
N GLN A 194 -3.18 16.75 -14.39
CA GLN A 194 -3.78 17.09 -15.68
C GLN A 194 -5.30 17.27 -15.49
N TYR A 195 -5.86 18.37 -16.02
CA TYR A 195 -7.29 18.61 -15.97
C TYR A 195 -7.85 18.75 -17.39
N CYS A 196 -8.92 18.02 -17.67
CA CYS A 196 -9.66 18.09 -18.94
C CYS A 196 -11.15 18.23 -18.68
N ASP A 197 -11.78 19.26 -19.26
CA ASP A 197 -13.23 19.45 -19.21
C ASP A 197 -13.85 18.96 -20.51
N LEU A 198 -14.56 17.84 -20.44
CA LEU A 198 -15.25 17.22 -21.58
C LEU A 198 -16.76 17.44 -21.52
N SER A 199 -17.28 18.19 -20.56
CA SER A 199 -18.71 18.33 -20.27
C SER A 199 -19.53 19.00 -21.40
N THR A 200 -18.85 19.64 -22.36
CA THR A 200 -19.48 20.28 -23.51
C THR A 200 -19.49 19.44 -24.78
N LEU A 201 -18.85 18.28 -24.76
CA LEU A 201 -18.72 17.41 -25.93
C LEU A 201 -19.97 16.54 -26.12
N GLY A 202 -20.26 16.21 -27.37
CA GLY A 202 -21.25 15.19 -27.70
C GLY A 202 -20.79 13.80 -27.22
N GLN A 203 -21.76 12.91 -26.98
CA GLN A 203 -21.49 11.60 -26.36
C GLN A 203 -20.37 10.80 -27.04
N GLN A 204 -20.30 10.80 -28.37
CA GLN A 204 -19.27 10.06 -29.11
C GLN A 204 -17.89 10.71 -28.94
N GLU A 205 -17.80 12.02 -29.03
CA GLU A 205 -16.54 12.78 -28.86
C GLU A 205 -16.03 12.70 -27.42
N LEU A 206 -16.96 12.79 -26.44
CA LEU A 206 -16.66 12.63 -25.01
C LEU A 206 -16.01 11.26 -24.76
N GLU A 207 -16.59 10.18 -25.26
CA GLU A 207 -16.06 8.83 -25.01
C GLU A 207 -14.68 8.63 -25.68
N GLN A 208 -14.46 9.21 -26.86
CA GLN A 208 -13.15 9.17 -27.50
C GLN A 208 -12.10 9.99 -26.73
N ALA A 209 -12.43 11.20 -26.32
CA ALA A 209 -11.54 12.06 -25.55
C ALA A 209 -11.22 11.47 -24.16
N ARG A 210 -12.22 10.89 -23.50
CA ARG A 210 -12.06 10.19 -22.21
C ARG A 210 -11.06 9.02 -22.34
N LYS A 211 -11.24 8.18 -23.38
CA LYS A 211 -10.32 7.06 -23.64
C LYS A 211 -8.91 7.52 -23.95
N ALA A 212 -8.75 8.57 -24.74
CA ALA A 212 -7.43 9.13 -25.04
C ALA A 212 -6.75 9.66 -23.78
N GLN A 213 -7.47 10.32 -22.86
CA GLN A 213 -6.95 10.80 -21.60
C GLN A 213 -6.60 9.66 -20.65
N GLU A 214 -7.39 8.59 -20.63
CA GLU A 214 -7.13 7.38 -19.87
C GLU A 214 -5.85 6.69 -20.37
N GLU A 215 -5.72 6.48 -21.69
CA GLU A 215 -4.53 5.90 -22.33
C GLU A 215 -3.26 6.69 -22.00
N GLU A 216 -3.29 8.02 -22.15
CA GLU A 216 -2.15 8.90 -21.83
C GLU A 216 -1.76 8.82 -20.34
N THR A 217 -2.74 8.75 -19.43
CA THR A 217 -2.45 8.75 -17.99
C THR A 217 -2.00 7.37 -17.51
N LEU A 218 -2.67 6.30 -17.93
CA LEU A 218 -2.49 4.97 -17.37
C LEU A 218 -1.45 4.12 -18.10
N HIS A 219 -1.28 4.32 -19.41
CA HIS A 219 -0.47 3.43 -20.24
C HIS A 219 0.80 4.05 -20.80
N ARG A 220 0.97 5.38 -20.81
CA ARG A 220 2.24 5.99 -21.22
C ARG A 220 3.39 5.47 -20.34
N PRO A 221 4.48 4.92 -20.89
CA PRO A 221 5.61 4.43 -20.10
C PRO A 221 6.20 5.50 -19.17
N PHE A 222 6.80 5.08 -18.07
CA PHE A 222 7.60 5.92 -17.19
C PHE A 222 9.09 5.75 -17.53
N ASP A 223 9.82 6.86 -17.58
CA ASP A 223 11.29 6.83 -17.55
C ASP A 223 11.74 6.83 -16.07
N LEU A 224 12.20 5.68 -15.60
CA LEU A 224 12.65 5.51 -14.21
C LEU A 224 13.80 6.44 -13.82
N THR A 225 14.53 7.02 -14.80
CA THR A 225 15.72 7.83 -14.55
C THR A 225 15.41 9.31 -14.29
N GLN A 226 14.22 9.77 -14.67
CA GLN A 226 13.88 11.20 -14.61
C GLN A 226 12.42 11.51 -14.24
N ASP A 227 11.46 10.58 -14.47
CA ASP A 227 10.05 10.86 -14.24
C ASP A 227 9.68 10.79 -12.75
N ILE A 228 8.70 11.61 -12.35
CA ILE A 228 7.93 11.39 -11.14
C ILE A 228 7.05 10.16 -11.38
N LEU A 229 7.21 9.11 -10.54
CA LEU A 229 6.65 7.78 -10.80
C LEU A 229 5.19 7.63 -10.34
N ILE A 230 4.47 8.74 -10.34
CA ILE A 230 3.02 8.84 -10.16
C ILE A 230 2.46 9.88 -11.14
N ARG A 231 1.34 9.57 -11.77
CA ARG A 231 0.57 10.47 -12.64
C ARG A 231 -0.89 10.47 -12.23
N ALA A 232 -1.56 11.60 -12.46
CA ALA A 232 -2.99 11.70 -12.31
C ALA A 232 -3.59 12.61 -13.38
N SER A 233 -4.82 12.29 -13.79
CA SER A 233 -5.67 13.19 -14.56
C SER A 233 -7.07 13.25 -13.97
N LEU A 234 -7.64 14.45 -13.96
CA LEU A 234 -9.00 14.74 -13.57
C LEU A 234 -9.79 15.12 -14.81
N VAL A 235 -10.74 14.30 -15.19
CA VAL A 235 -11.62 14.49 -16.34
C VAL A 235 -13.01 14.87 -15.84
N LYS A 236 -13.51 16.05 -16.22
CA LYS A 236 -14.90 16.46 -15.96
C LYS A 236 -15.79 15.95 -17.08
N LEU A 237 -16.80 15.15 -16.74
CA LEU A 237 -17.78 14.61 -17.68
C LEU A 237 -19.06 15.43 -17.72
N GLU A 238 -19.53 15.86 -16.55
CA GLU A 238 -20.71 16.69 -16.35
C GLU A 238 -20.46 17.71 -15.23
N GLU A 239 -21.43 18.56 -14.91
CA GLU A 239 -21.27 19.62 -13.91
C GLU A 239 -20.80 19.09 -12.54
N LYS A 240 -21.29 17.91 -12.14
CA LYS A 240 -21.00 17.27 -10.85
C LYS A 240 -20.46 15.85 -10.99
N GLU A 241 -19.88 15.54 -12.14
CA GLU A 241 -19.34 14.21 -12.41
C GLU A 241 -17.95 14.29 -13.00
N TYR A 242 -17.01 13.58 -12.34
CA TYR A 242 -15.59 13.55 -12.71
C TYR A 242 -15.03 12.13 -12.68
N ILE A 243 -13.97 11.91 -13.44
CA ILE A 243 -13.12 10.73 -13.33
C ILE A 243 -11.73 11.19 -12.91
N LEU A 244 -11.22 10.61 -11.83
CA LEU A 244 -9.83 10.74 -11.42
C LEU A 244 -9.11 9.46 -11.81
N ASN A 245 -8.20 9.57 -12.79
CA ASN A 245 -7.27 8.50 -13.15
C ASN A 245 -5.99 8.69 -12.34
N LEU A 246 -5.49 7.61 -11.74
CA LEU A 246 -4.21 7.54 -11.03
C LEU A 246 -3.38 6.40 -11.59
N CYS A 247 -2.09 6.64 -11.79
CA CYS A 247 -1.14 5.63 -12.23
C CYS A 247 0.17 5.78 -11.48
N MET A 248 0.70 4.67 -10.98
CA MET A 248 2.02 4.60 -10.34
C MET A 248 2.83 3.47 -10.96
N HIS A 249 4.15 3.61 -10.97
CA HIS A 249 5.02 2.49 -11.34
C HIS A 249 5.21 1.52 -10.17
N HIS A 250 5.25 0.22 -10.46
CA HIS A 250 5.35 -0.83 -9.43
C HIS A 250 6.67 -0.78 -8.61
N ILE A 251 7.72 -0.12 -9.14
CA ILE A 251 8.99 0.06 -8.42
C ILE A 251 8.86 0.98 -7.19
N VAL A 252 7.80 1.82 -7.13
CA VAL A 252 7.51 2.74 -6.01
C VAL A 252 6.21 2.44 -5.30
N SER A 253 5.45 1.44 -5.75
CA SER A 253 4.12 1.13 -5.22
C SER A 253 3.77 -0.34 -5.40
N ASP A 254 2.73 -0.77 -4.70
CA ASP A 254 2.07 -2.07 -4.84
C ASP A 254 0.56 -1.92 -4.62
N GLY A 255 -0.18 -3.02 -4.64
CA GLY A 255 -1.62 -2.99 -4.41
C GLY A 255 -2.00 -2.42 -3.02
N TRP A 256 -1.15 -2.60 -2.02
CA TRP A 256 -1.32 -2.00 -0.70
C TRP A 256 -1.15 -0.49 -0.72
N SER A 257 -0.15 -0.01 -1.43
CA SER A 257 0.15 1.43 -1.56
C SER A 257 -1.02 2.23 -2.14
N MET A 258 -1.80 1.63 -3.06
CA MET A 258 -3.02 2.26 -3.60
C MET A 258 -4.06 2.49 -2.49
N GLY A 259 -4.23 1.54 -1.57
CA GLY A 259 -5.12 1.69 -0.42
C GLY A 259 -4.65 2.79 0.56
N VAL A 260 -3.34 2.92 0.79
CA VAL A 260 -2.77 4.02 1.58
C VAL A 260 -3.01 5.35 0.89
N LEU A 261 -2.68 5.45 -0.40
CA LEU A 261 -2.86 6.65 -1.21
C LEU A 261 -4.30 7.17 -1.18
N THR A 262 -5.27 6.30 -1.40
CA THR A 262 -6.69 6.69 -1.43
C THR A 262 -7.19 7.15 -0.07
N ARG A 263 -6.78 6.53 1.03
CA ARG A 263 -7.12 6.98 2.39
C ARG A 263 -6.50 8.34 2.72
N GLU A 264 -5.21 8.52 2.44
CA GLU A 264 -4.52 9.79 2.70
C GLU A 264 -5.07 10.91 1.81
N LEU A 265 -5.34 10.63 0.52
CA LEU A 265 -5.96 11.57 -0.40
C LEU A 265 -7.34 12.01 0.09
N GLY A 266 -8.17 11.06 0.55
CA GLY A 266 -9.49 11.35 1.10
C GLY A 266 -9.42 12.23 2.35
N ALA A 267 -8.55 11.90 3.31
CA ALA A 267 -8.39 12.67 4.54
C ALA A 267 -7.88 14.09 4.27
N LEU A 268 -6.90 14.23 3.38
CA LEU A 268 -6.35 15.54 2.98
C LEU A 268 -7.40 16.39 2.24
N TYR A 269 -8.11 15.77 1.29
CA TYR A 269 -9.15 16.46 0.54
C TYR A 269 -10.28 16.95 1.45
N GLU A 270 -10.75 16.11 2.35
CA GLU A 270 -11.79 16.48 3.32
C GLU A 270 -11.34 17.66 4.19
N ALA A 271 -10.12 17.64 4.74
CA ALA A 271 -9.58 18.72 5.54
C ALA A 271 -9.44 20.00 4.70
N PHE A 272 -8.83 19.93 3.53
CA PHE A 272 -8.55 21.12 2.70
C PHE A 272 -9.80 21.73 2.09
N SER A 273 -10.80 20.93 1.72
CA SER A 273 -12.10 21.45 1.25
C SER A 273 -12.89 22.21 2.32
N ARG A 274 -12.57 21.95 3.60
CA ARG A 274 -13.12 22.68 4.77
C ARG A 274 -12.20 23.80 5.25
N GLY A 275 -11.11 24.09 4.56
CA GLY A 275 -10.13 25.11 4.97
C GLY A 275 -9.30 24.73 6.20
N GLN A 276 -9.24 23.45 6.53
CA GLN A 276 -8.45 22.92 7.66
C GLN A 276 -7.00 22.64 7.25
N GLU A 277 -6.14 22.45 8.23
CA GLU A 277 -4.74 22.06 8.03
C GLU A 277 -4.61 20.56 7.71
N ASN A 278 -3.38 20.15 7.34
CA ASN A 278 -3.04 18.76 7.07
C ASN A 278 -3.25 17.87 8.32
N PRO A 279 -4.16 16.89 8.27
CA PRO A 279 -4.47 16.03 9.42
C PRO A 279 -3.51 14.85 9.58
N LEU A 280 -2.63 14.59 8.60
CA LEU A 280 -1.79 13.42 8.61
C LEU A 280 -0.56 13.61 9.53
N PRO A 281 -0.27 12.65 10.43
CA PRO A 281 0.96 12.70 11.23
C PRO A 281 2.20 12.55 10.34
N ALA A 282 3.35 13.05 10.78
CA ALA A 282 4.61 12.84 10.08
C ALA A 282 4.94 11.35 9.95
N LEU A 283 5.56 10.95 8.83
CA LEU A 283 6.06 9.58 8.68
C LEU A 283 7.35 9.41 9.48
N PRO A 284 7.46 8.41 10.35
CA PRO A 284 8.68 8.17 11.12
C PRO A 284 9.85 7.69 10.25
N ILE A 285 9.55 6.98 9.17
CA ILE A 285 10.50 6.43 8.20
C ILE A 285 9.96 6.59 6.77
N GLN A 286 10.87 6.51 5.80
CA GLN A 286 10.58 6.50 4.38
C GLN A 286 10.98 5.16 3.76
N TYR A 287 10.52 4.85 2.55
CA TYR A 287 10.85 3.57 1.89
C TYR A 287 12.36 3.37 1.70
N VAL A 288 13.11 4.42 1.49
CA VAL A 288 14.58 4.36 1.36
C VAL A 288 15.26 3.90 2.66
N ASP A 289 14.68 4.21 3.83
CA ASP A 289 15.15 3.74 5.13
C ASP A 289 14.99 2.23 5.24
N TYR A 290 13.83 1.72 4.84
CA TYR A 290 13.58 0.30 4.70
C TYR A 290 14.55 -0.37 3.71
N ALA A 291 14.80 0.23 2.56
CA ALA A 291 15.71 -0.33 1.56
C ALA A 291 17.13 -0.49 2.10
N GLN A 292 17.64 0.51 2.84
CA GLN A 292 18.95 0.45 3.48
C GLN A 292 18.99 -0.62 4.59
N TRP A 293 17.97 -0.61 5.45
CA TRP A 293 17.83 -1.61 6.49
C TRP A 293 17.78 -3.04 5.92
N GLN A 294 16.96 -3.26 4.87
CA GLN A 294 16.84 -4.57 4.21
C GLN A 294 18.20 -5.08 3.69
N ARG A 295 18.99 -4.20 3.06
CA ARG A 295 20.31 -4.53 2.54
C ARG A 295 21.30 -4.92 3.63
N GLN A 296 21.27 -4.24 4.77
CA GLN A 296 22.11 -4.55 5.92
C GLN A 296 21.65 -5.84 6.60
N TRP A 297 20.35 -6.00 6.78
CA TRP A 297 19.76 -7.14 7.48
C TRP A 297 19.87 -8.45 6.68
N LEU A 298 19.67 -8.40 5.34
CA LEU A 298 19.85 -9.53 4.41
C LEU A 298 21.29 -9.55 3.86
N SER A 299 22.28 -9.65 4.71
CA SER A 299 23.70 -9.77 4.34
C SER A 299 24.39 -10.88 5.14
N GLY A 300 25.56 -11.36 4.65
CA GLY A 300 26.37 -12.37 5.30
C GLY A 300 25.61 -13.69 5.56
N GLU A 301 25.82 -14.28 6.73
CA GLU A 301 25.27 -15.59 7.10
C GLU A 301 23.74 -15.70 7.04
N ARG A 302 23.01 -14.58 7.20
CA ARG A 302 21.54 -14.57 7.07
C ARG A 302 21.11 -14.82 5.64
N LEU A 303 21.77 -14.16 4.69
CA LEU A 303 21.50 -14.36 3.27
C LEU A 303 21.85 -15.79 2.87
N GLU A 304 23.01 -16.29 3.30
CA GLU A 304 23.46 -17.66 3.01
C GLU A 304 22.47 -18.71 3.54
N ARG A 305 21.97 -18.52 4.76
CA ARG A 305 20.93 -19.42 5.33
C ARG A 305 19.62 -19.41 4.55
N GLN A 306 19.20 -18.27 4.02
CA GLN A 306 17.96 -18.20 3.22
C GLN A 306 18.14 -18.75 1.81
N VAL A 307 19.32 -18.64 1.22
CA VAL A 307 19.62 -19.20 -0.11
C VAL A 307 19.83 -20.72 -0.06
N ALA A 308 20.21 -21.27 1.10
CA ALA A 308 20.41 -22.70 1.30
C ALA A 308 19.10 -23.50 1.52
N PHE A 309 17.94 -22.83 1.56
CA PHE A 309 16.60 -23.42 1.61
C PHE A 309 16.02 -23.54 0.19
#